data_e8ca1e0465b5e9898d28b47ab6a5ee77
#
_entry.id   e8ca1e0465b5e9898d28b47ab6a5ee77
#
_cell.length_a   1.000
_cell.length_b   1.000
_cell.length_c   1.000
_cell.angle_alpha   90.00
_cell.angle_beta   90.00
_cell.angle_gamma   90.00
#
_symmetry.space_group_name_H-M   'P 1'
#
loop_
_entity.id
_entity.type
_entity.pdbx_description
1 polymer ?
#
loop_
_entity_poly.entity_id
_entity_poly.type
_entity_poly.pdbx_seq_one_letter_code
_entity_poly.pdbx_strand_id
1 'polypeptide(L)'
;MNRSNLDALHMIWDQRVIRAIFLLEACLLIAFKYGSVASELEPSIPQSAMTILRDECLPCHNAEKSKGGLNMESRESLLLGSDTGIVVVPMKPKESYLLETLPADSDSHMPPKAQLSASQTATLRQWIAMGSPWDMDTLNKTPEVKPETWKLQPLPSEYVPVLAIAISEANEAIISSQGRDLIVTRLENKKPSQTRLPTQHKDVIRSLTITPDHKQWVSGGFGNLNFWNIQSGQIERSISKPLKGRITALTFTADGSKLLVGESIPGVFGKIHIFREDSSVPEESWQAHHDELTSLQESRNGSFWMSASADHTVRIWESDTLLEVDWLEGHIAPIMELAQDTNGTLLISAGTDNAIKVWDQRSRERIYDLGRHQFGVMDLLWKTEKSELFALNQRGTIYRYQDLKVHTGAQSSNTGREKMINRTKQPGSCLGFWEQHDLLVMGTFEGELHAYSSEGKSAWITKPVQDDLKPLASQ
;
A
#
# COMPACT_ATOMS: atom_id res chain seq x y z
N MET A 1 -51.33 -67.04 -32.68
CA MET A 1 -50.31 -67.69 -33.48
C MET A 1 -49.15 -66.72 -33.59
N ASN A 2 -48.00 -66.83 -33.19
CA ASN A 2 -47.22 -67.77 -32.41
C ASN A 2 -46.06 -66.91 -31.78
N ARG A 3 -45.86 -67.19 -30.55
CA ARG A 3 -44.60 -66.79 -29.81
C ARG A 3 -43.42 -67.49 -30.47
N SER A 4 -42.31 -66.84 -30.46
CA SER A 4 -40.93 -67.32 -30.41
C SER A 4 -40.02 -66.50 -31.31
N ASN A 5 -39.19 -65.67 -30.73
CA ASN A 5 -37.73 -65.66 -30.80
C ASN A 5 -37.22 -64.35 -30.21
N LEU A 6 -37.15 -64.37 -28.92
CA LEU A 6 -36.30 -63.49 -28.13
C LEU A 6 -35.36 -64.42 -27.38
N ASP A 7 -34.30 -64.81 -28.03
CA ASP A 7 -33.16 -65.39 -27.31
C ASP A 7 -31.89 -65.32 -28.17
N ALA A 8 -30.82 -64.95 -27.48
CA ALA A 8 -29.44 -65.07 -27.93
C ALA A 8 -28.80 -63.89 -28.64
N LEU A 9 -28.55 -62.86 -27.89
CA LEU A 9 -27.30 -62.08 -28.05
C LEU A 9 -26.60 -62.00 -26.73
N HIS A 10 -26.12 -63.14 -26.22
CA HIS A 10 -24.98 -63.18 -25.28
C HIS A 10 -23.72 -62.75 -26.04
N MET A 11 -23.44 -61.50 -26.01
CA MET A 11 -22.09 -60.98 -26.38
C MET A 11 -21.12 -61.43 -25.28
N ILE A 12 -20.35 -62.45 -25.59
CA ILE A 12 -19.18 -62.85 -24.80
C ILE A 12 -18.21 -61.70 -24.82
N TRP A 13 -18.25 -60.87 -23.79
CA TRP A 13 -17.19 -59.88 -23.57
C TRP A 13 -15.91 -60.63 -23.25
N ASP A 14 -14.96 -60.56 -24.17
CA ASP A 14 -13.61 -61.08 -23.96
C ASP A 14 -13.00 -60.49 -22.69
N GLN A 15 -12.63 -61.32 -21.75
CA GLN A 15 -12.00 -60.92 -20.47
C GLN A 15 -10.76 -60.03 -20.69
N ARG A 16 -10.19 -60.05 -21.85
CA ARG A 16 -9.07 -59.19 -22.27
C ARG A 16 -9.51 -57.71 -22.46
N VAL A 17 -10.73 -57.49 -22.98
CA VAL A 17 -11.31 -56.15 -23.17
C VAL A 17 -11.70 -55.54 -21.83
N ILE A 18 -12.29 -56.34 -20.95
CA ILE A 18 -12.64 -55.90 -19.58
C ILE A 18 -11.37 -55.54 -18.79
N ARG A 19 -10.31 -56.35 -18.86
CA ARG A 19 -9.00 -56.04 -18.26
C ARG A 19 -8.33 -54.79 -18.86
N ALA A 20 -8.48 -54.54 -20.13
CA ALA A 20 -7.94 -53.34 -20.79
C ALA A 20 -8.71 -52.08 -20.33
N ILE A 21 -10.03 -52.12 -20.16
CA ILE A 21 -10.83 -51.02 -19.65
C ILE A 21 -10.50 -50.72 -18.16
N PHE A 22 -10.38 -51.77 -17.31
CA PHE A 22 -9.97 -51.58 -15.91
C PHE A 22 -8.52 -51.07 -15.77
N LEU A 23 -7.61 -51.43 -16.65
CA LEU A 23 -6.26 -50.86 -16.67
C LEU A 23 -6.23 -49.42 -17.18
N LEU A 24 -7.10 -49.04 -18.14
CA LEU A 24 -7.26 -47.66 -18.60
C LEU A 24 -7.88 -46.76 -17.52
N GLU A 25 -8.93 -47.24 -16.82
CA GLU A 25 -9.53 -46.51 -15.69
C GLU A 25 -8.57 -46.39 -14.52
N ALA A 26 -7.79 -47.43 -14.21
CA ALA A 26 -6.75 -47.37 -13.18
C ALA A 26 -5.62 -46.40 -13.53
N CYS A 27 -5.21 -46.33 -14.79
CA CYS A 27 -4.26 -45.33 -15.26
C CYS A 27 -4.84 -43.91 -15.26
N LEU A 28 -6.10 -43.71 -15.59
CA LEU A 28 -6.80 -42.43 -15.49
C LEU A 28 -6.99 -42.00 -14.02
N LEU A 29 -7.32 -42.92 -13.12
CA LEU A 29 -7.44 -42.62 -11.68
C LEU A 29 -6.09 -42.36 -11.02
N ILE A 30 -5.01 -42.98 -11.50
CA ILE A 30 -3.64 -42.66 -11.06
C ILE A 30 -3.21 -41.29 -11.63
N ALA A 31 -3.52 -40.98 -12.87
CA ALA A 31 -3.29 -39.66 -13.46
C ALA A 31 -4.10 -38.57 -12.75
N PHE A 32 -5.32 -38.83 -12.26
CA PHE A 32 -6.11 -37.90 -11.47
C PHE A 32 -5.66 -37.78 -10.00
N LYS A 33 -5.02 -38.81 -9.46
CA LYS A 33 -4.44 -38.78 -8.10
C LYS A 33 -3.05 -38.15 -8.02
N TYR A 34 -2.35 -38.08 -9.14
CA TYR A 34 -1.08 -37.35 -9.33
C TYR A 34 -1.27 -36.11 -10.20
N GLY A 35 -2.54 -35.67 -10.36
CA GLY A 35 -2.91 -34.43 -11.02
C GLY A 35 -2.30 -33.26 -10.31
N SER A 36 -1.39 -32.62 -11.02
CA SER A 36 -0.78 -31.30 -10.80
C SER A 36 -0.15 -31.10 -9.41
N VAL A 37 0.93 -31.77 -9.14
CA VAL A 37 2.11 -31.01 -8.72
C VAL A 37 2.52 -30.26 -10.00
N ALA A 38 2.09 -29.01 -10.12
CA ALA A 38 2.77 -28.06 -10.99
C ALA A 38 4.19 -28.01 -10.42
N SER A 39 5.10 -28.79 -10.98
CA SER A 39 6.52 -28.52 -10.84
C SER A 39 6.67 -27.10 -11.35
N GLU A 40 6.95 -26.14 -10.46
CA GLU A 40 7.52 -24.87 -10.88
C GLU A 40 8.70 -25.27 -11.76
N LEU A 41 8.54 -25.10 -13.08
CA LEU A 41 9.60 -25.30 -14.03
C LEU A 41 10.70 -24.33 -13.61
N GLU A 42 11.87 -24.84 -13.28
CA GLU A 42 13.05 -24.00 -13.02
C GLU A 42 13.16 -22.96 -14.15
N PRO A 43 13.32 -21.68 -13.81
CA PRO A 43 13.31 -20.62 -14.82
C PRO A 43 14.44 -20.89 -15.84
N SER A 44 14.14 -20.69 -17.10
CA SER A 44 15.13 -20.82 -18.16
C SER A 44 16.28 -19.83 -17.97
N ILE A 45 17.46 -20.12 -18.57
CA ILE A 45 18.62 -19.19 -18.49
C ILE A 45 18.26 -17.76 -18.91
N PRO A 46 17.52 -17.52 -20.02
CA PRO A 46 17.06 -16.16 -20.37
C PRO A 46 16.22 -15.51 -19.27
N GLN A 47 15.26 -16.21 -18.70
CA GLN A 47 14.41 -15.69 -17.62
C GLN A 47 15.22 -15.38 -16.36
N SER A 48 16.14 -16.28 -15.99
CA SER A 48 17.03 -16.05 -14.84
C SER A 48 17.95 -14.85 -15.06
N ALA A 49 18.48 -14.67 -16.28
CA ALA A 49 19.30 -13.52 -16.62
C ALA A 49 18.50 -12.22 -16.59
N MET A 50 17.28 -12.19 -17.14
CA MET A 50 16.40 -11.01 -17.08
C MET A 50 16.05 -10.64 -15.64
N THR A 51 15.84 -11.62 -14.77
CA THR A 51 15.62 -11.40 -13.34
C THR A 51 16.84 -10.72 -12.71
N ILE A 52 18.06 -11.18 -12.99
CA ILE A 52 19.29 -10.56 -12.48
C ILE A 52 19.46 -9.13 -13.02
N LEU A 53 19.25 -8.90 -14.31
CA LEU A 53 19.35 -7.55 -14.90
C LEU A 53 18.33 -6.60 -14.29
N ARG A 54 17.08 -7.05 -14.12
CA ARG A 54 16.01 -6.26 -13.50
C ARG A 54 16.34 -5.87 -12.07
N ASP A 55 16.79 -6.82 -11.25
CA ASP A 55 16.89 -6.63 -9.81
C ASP A 55 18.21 -5.93 -9.42
N GLU A 56 19.29 -6.17 -10.16
CA GLU A 56 20.63 -5.75 -9.79
C GLU A 56 21.21 -4.63 -10.67
N CYS A 57 20.73 -4.49 -11.91
CA CYS A 57 21.32 -3.57 -12.87
C CYS A 57 20.40 -2.40 -13.25
N LEU A 58 19.12 -2.67 -13.56
CA LEU A 58 18.15 -1.67 -14.00
C LEU A 58 17.93 -0.51 -13.00
N PRO A 59 18.02 -0.67 -11.67
CA PRO A 59 17.88 0.47 -10.75
C PRO A 59 18.85 1.62 -11.01
N CYS A 60 19.95 1.37 -11.72
CA CYS A 60 20.96 2.37 -12.07
C CYS A 60 21.19 2.55 -13.58
N HIS A 61 20.78 1.60 -14.43
CA HIS A 61 21.03 1.56 -15.86
C HIS A 61 19.73 1.49 -16.65
N ASN A 62 18.90 2.51 -16.51
CA ASN A 62 17.61 2.71 -17.21
C ASN A 62 17.61 4.05 -17.97
N ALA A 63 16.52 4.37 -18.67
CA ALA A 63 16.41 5.59 -19.45
C ALA A 63 16.52 6.88 -18.60
N GLU A 64 16.08 6.85 -17.34
CA GLU A 64 16.14 8.01 -16.45
C GLU A 64 17.52 8.19 -15.78
N LYS A 65 18.22 7.06 -15.49
CA LYS A 65 19.45 7.03 -14.69
C LYS A 65 20.63 6.43 -15.44
N SER A 66 20.74 6.54 -16.72
CA SER A 66 21.77 5.88 -17.55
C SER A 66 23.21 6.16 -17.06
N LYS A 67 23.58 5.59 -15.89
CA LYS A 67 24.90 5.78 -15.30
C LYS A 67 25.97 5.19 -16.22
N GLY A 68 26.98 6.02 -16.57
CA GLY A 68 28.00 5.67 -17.54
C GLY A 68 27.45 5.52 -18.96
N GLY A 69 26.33 6.15 -19.29
CA GLY A 69 25.70 6.07 -20.61
C GLY A 69 25.03 4.72 -20.93
N LEU A 70 24.96 3.79 -19.96
CA LEU A 70 24.41 2.45 -20.16
C LEU A 70 22.92 2.40 -19.84
N ASN A 71 22.12 1.91 -20.80
CA ASN A 71 20.71 1.59 -20.61
C ASN A 71 20.47 0.09 -20.90
N MET A 72 19.85 -0.61 -19.94
CA MET A 72 19.56 -2.03 -20.00
C MET A 72 18.06 -2.36 -20.09
N GLU A 73 17.19 -1.42 -20.44
CA GLU A 73 15.75 -1.64 -20.55
C GLU A 73 15.35 -2.43 -21.78
N SER A 74 16.17 -2.45 -22.80
CA SER A 74 15.98 -3.26 -24.00
C SER A 74 17.28 -3.92 -24.45
N ARG A 75 17.15 -5.00 -25.24
CA ARG A 75 18.29 -5.65 -25.84
C ARG A 75 19.07 -4.71 -26.74
N GLU A 76 18.36 -3.91 -27.51
CA GLU A 76 18.92 -2.94 -28.44
C GLU A 76 19.76 -1.90 -27.70
N SER A 77 19.21 -1.30 -26.63
CA SER A 77 19.93 -0.30 -25.83
C SER A 77 21.15 -0.88 -25.10
N LEU A 78 21.06 -2.11 -24.60
CA LEU A 78 22.21 -2.79 -23.99
C LEU A 78 23.33 -3.03 -24.98
N LEU A 79 23.02 -3.43 -26.23
CA LEU A 79 24.01 -3.71 -27.26
C LEU A 79 24.63 -2.46 -27.87
N LEU A 80 24.02 -1.27 -27.72
CA LEU A 80 24.64 0.02 -28.04
C LEU A 80 25.86 0.28 -27.15
N GLY A 81 25.87 -0.29 -25.93
CA GLY A 81 26.97 -0.16 -24.98
C GLY A 81 26.84 1.02 -24.04
N SER A 82 27.97 1.55 -23.58
CA SER A 82 28.11 2.62 -22.61
C SER A 82 29.07 3.72 -23.11
N ASP A 83 29.28 4.77 -22.31
CA ASP A 83 30.27 5.81 -22.63
C ASP A 83 31.69 5.25 -22.80
N THR A 84 31.97 4.08 -22.23
CA THR A 84 33.30 3.41 -22.31
C THR A 84 33.37 2.36 -23.41
N GLY A 85 32.28 2.07 -24.13
CA GLY A 85 32.23 1.14 -25.24
C GLY A 85 31.26 -0.02 -25.09
N ILE A 86 31.46 -1.09 -25.83
CA ILE A 86 30.56 -2.24 -25.88
C ILE A 86 30.62 -3.02 -24.58
N VAL A 87 29.44 -3.19 -23.94
CA VAL A 87 29.31 -3.84 -22.63
C VAL A 87 29.03 -5.33 -22.75
N VAL A 88 28.23 -5.74 -23.74
CA VAL A 88 27.91 -7.16 -24.04
C VAL A 88 28.15 -7.46 -25.49
N VAL A 89 28.95 -8.51 -25.74
CA VAL A 89 29.18 -9.08 -27.09
C VAL A 89 28.44 -10.41 -27.13
N PRO A 90 27.30 -10.52 -27.82
CA PRO A 90 26.56 -11.78 -27.93
C PRO A 90 27.42 -12.93 -28.40
N MET A 91 27.23 -14.13 -27.82
CA MET A 91 28.00 -15.36 -28.05
C MET A 91 29.47 -15.30 -27.59
N LYS A 92 29.95 -14.18 -27.05
CA LYS A 92 31.35 -14.00 -26.67
C LYS A 92 31.50 -13.51 -25.21
N PRO A 93 31.31 -14.37 -24.21
CA PRO A 93 31.41 -13.99 -22.80
C PRO A 93 32.76 -13.39 -22.43
N LYS A 94 33.86 -13.86 -23.03
CA LYS A 94 35.21 -13.36 -22.72
C LYS A 94 35.51 -11.96 -23.29
N GLU A 95 34.71 -11.51 -24.25
CA GLU A 95 34.84 -10.19 -24.87
C GLU A 95 33.77 -9.22 -24.31
N SER A 96 32.97 -9.67 -23.34
CA SER A 96 31.88 -8.88 -22.77
C SER A 96 32.35 -8.20 -21.49
N TYR A 97 32.49 -6.87 -21.51
CA TYR A 97 32.95 -6.04 -20.42
C TYR A 97 32.08 -6.16 -19.16
N LEU A 98 30.78 -6.44 -19.34
CA LEU A 98 29.86 -6.73 -18.23
C LEU A 98 30.46 -7.74 -17.23
N LEU A 99 31.03 -8.84 -17.72
CA LEU A 99 31.56 -9.89 -16.86
C LEU A 99 32.90 -9.52 -16.18
N GLU A 100 33.62 -8.53 -16.71
CA GLU A 100 34.85 -8.01 -16.10
C GLU A 100 34.54 -7.08 -14.92
N THR A 101 33.34 -6.48 -14.89
CA THR A 101 32.94 -5.59 -13.81
C THR A 101 32.33 -6.32 -12.61
N LEU A 102 31.98 -7.62 -12.72
CA LEU A 102 31.29 -8.36 -11.65
C LEU A 102 32.19 -8.80 -10.47
N PRO A 103 33.50 -9.13 -10.64
CA PRO A 103 34.36 -9.51 -9.53
C PRO A 103 34.50 -8.38 -8.50
N ALA A 104 34.55 -8.74 -7.22
CA ALA A 104 34.65 -7.78 -6.10
C ALA A 104 35.93 -6.93 -6.12
N ASP A 105 36.98 -7.43 -6.74
CA ASP A 105 38.30 -6.80 -6.92
C ASP A 105 38.44 -6.02 -8.24
N SER A 106 37.35 -5.89 -9.02
CA SER A 106 37.34 -5.07 -10.24
C SER A 106 37.36 -3.58 -9.89
N ASP A 107 38.20 -2.80 -10.58
CA ASP A 107 38.27 -1.33 -10.45
C ASP A 107 36.93 -0.65 -10.74
N SER A 108 36.09 -1.29 -11.55
CA SER A 108 34.74 -0.83 -11.94
C SER A 108 33.66 -1.77 -11.40
N HIS A 109 33.80 -2.26 -10.18
CA HIS A 109 32.90 -3.26 -9.59
C HIS A 109 31.42 -2.88 -9.67
N MET A 110 30.61 -3.81 -10.22
CA MET A 110 29.17 -3.71 -10.37
C MET A 110 28.44 -4.99 -9.87
N PRO A 111 27.31 -4.84 -9.14
CA PRO A 111 26.74 -3.62 -8.58
C PRO A 111 27.60 -3.03 -7.43
N PRO A 112 27.67 -1.69 -7.26
CA PRO A 112 28.64 -1.06 -6.35
C PRO A 112 28.40 -1.31 -4.85
N LYS A 113 27.23 -1.80 -4.48
CA LYS A 113 26.83 -2.06 -3.08
C LYS A 113 26.59 -3.53 -2.77
N ALA A 114 26.63 -4.41 -3.77
CA ALA A 114 26.31 -5.82 -3.61
C ALA A 114 27.23 -6.68 -4.49
N GLN A 115 27.54 -7.88 -4.04
CA GLN A 115 28.30 -8.87 -4.82
C GLN A 115 27.29 -9.88 -5.39
N LEU A 116 27.32 -10.08 -6.71
CA LEU A 116 26.58 -11.17 -7.32
C LEU A 116 27.14 -12.52 -6.86
N SER A 117 26.25 -13.48 -6.62
CA SER A 117 26.65 -14.85 -6.29
C SER A 117 27.34 -15.50 -7.50
N ALA A 118 28.14 -16.54 -7.22
CA ALA A 118 28.80 -17.32 -8.27
C ALA A 118 27.78 -17.92 -9.27
N SER A 119 26.58 -18.30 -8.80
CA SER A 119 25.50 -18.81 -9.66
C SER A 119 24.91 -17.71 -10.54
N GLN A 120 24.68 -16.51 -10.05
CA GLN A 120 24.19 -15.38 -10.85
C GLN A 120 25.21 -14.99 -11.94
N THR A 121 26.50 -14.92 -11.58
CA THR A 121 27.58 -14.65 -12.53
C THR A 121 27.67 -15.74 -13.59
N ALA A 122 27.51 -17.02 -13.22
CA ALA A 122 27.50 -18.14 -14.18
C ALA A 122 26.28 -18.06 -15.12
N THR A 123 25.11 -17.68 -14.60
CA THR A 123 23.88 -17.47 -15.39
C THR A 123 24.08 -16.38 -16.44
N LEU A 124 24.61 -15.20 -16.05
CA LEU A 124 24.90 -14.12 -17.01
C LEU A 124 25.92 -14.54 -18.06
N ARG A 125 26.97 -15.28 -17.69
CA ARG A 125 27.96 -15.82 -18.61
C ARG A 125 27.32 -16.77 -19.66
N GLN A 126 26.46 -17.67 -19.19
CA GLN A 126 25.74 -18.62 -20.03
C GLN A 126 24.74 -17.91 -20.95
N TRP A 127 24.01 -16.92 -20.41
CA TRP A 127 23.10 -16.10 -21.19
C TRP A 127 23.80 -15.35 -22.33
N ILE A 128 24.97 -14.76 -22.07
CA ILE A 128 25.79 -14.14 -23.14
C ILE A 128 26.24 -15.18 -24.16
N ALA A 129 26.67 -16.37 -23.70
CA ALA A 129 27.09 -17.45 -24.60
C ALA A 129 25.95 -17.95 -25.52
N MET A 130 24.70 -17.83 -25.08
CA MET A 130 23.50 -18.14 -25.88
C MET A 130 23.11 -17.02 -26.86
N GLY A 131 23.89 -15.94 -26.96
CA GLY A 131 23.59 -14.79 -27.82
C GLY A 131 22.71 -13.71 -27.17
N SER A 132 22.64 -13.68 -25.85
CA SER A 132 21.87 -12.71 -25.06
C SER A 132 20.40 -12.65 -25.47
N PRO A 133 19.67 -13.79 -25.44
CA PRO A 133 18.24 -13.82 -25.73
C PRO A 133 17.48 -12.98 -24.68
N TRP A 134 16.45 -12.25 -25.15
CA TRP A 134 15.75 -11.26 -24.35
C TRP A 134 14.32 -11.70 -24.05
N ASP A 135 13.90 -11.60 -22.79
CA ASP A 135 12.56 -11.92 -22.34
C ASP A 135 11.97 -10.69 -21.60
N MET A 136 11.22 -9.87 -22.35
CA MET A 136 10.60 -8.65 -21.84
C MET A 136 9.57 -8.92 -20.75
N ASP A 137 8.84 -10.04 -20.85
CA ASP A 137 7.83 -10.39 -19.85
C ASP A 137 8.46 -10.62 -18.48
N THR A 138 9.62 -11.26 -18.44
CA THR A 138 10.37 -11.45 -17.19
C THR A 138 11.05 -10.16 -16.72
N LEU A 139 11.58 -9.35 -17.63
CA LEU A 139 12.24 -8.10 -17.29
C LEU A 139 11.25 -7.11 -16.67
N ASN A 140 10.03 -7.04 -17.18
CA ASN A 140 8.97 -6.15 -16.71
C ASN A 140 8.15 -6.72 -15.53
N LYS A 141 8.38 -7.97 -15.13
CA LYS A 141 7.74 -8.51 -13.94
C LYS A 141 8.18 -7.73 -12.72
N THR A 142 7.21 -7.24 -11.94
CA THR A 142 7.50 -6.70 -10.62
C THR A 142 8.27 -7.73 -9.79
N PRO A 143 9.38 -7.38 -9.12
CA PRO A 143 10.11 -8.30 -8.27
C PRO A 143 9.17 -9.01 -7.30
N GLU A 144 9.16 -10.34 -7.31
CA GLU A 144 8.47 -11.07 -6.25
C GLU A 144 9.25 -10.85 -4.95
N VAL A 145 8.69 -10.00 -4.11
CA VAL A 145 9.21 -9.84 -2.75
C VAL A 145 8.98 -11.16 -2.02
N LYS A 146 10.05 -11.95 -1.85
CA LYS A 146 9.96 -13.21 -1.10
C LYS A 146 9.61 -12.89 0.34
N PRO A 147 8.39 -13.18 0.81
CA PRO A 147 7.96 -12.79 2.16
C PRO A 147 8.76 -13.48 3.26
N GLU A 148 9.49 -14.54 2.94
CA GLU A 148 10.31 -15.31 3.89
C GLU A 148 11.54 -14.56 4.41
N THR A 149 11.98 -13.48 3.74
CA THR A 149 13.13 -12.68 4.17
C THR A 149 12.80 -11.59 5.18
N TRP A 150 11.52 -11.24 5.30
CA TRP A 150 11.07 -10.19 6.23
C TRP A 150 10.82 -10.77 7.62
N LYS A 151 11.86 -10.79 8.45
CA LYS A 151 11.72 -11.04 9.89
C LYS A 151 11.49 -9.70 10.56
N LEU A 152 10.24 -9.43 10.95
CA LEU A 152 9.96 -8.27 11.79
C LEU A 152 10.76 -8.39 13.09
N GLN A 153 11.57 -7.40 13.37
CA GLN A 153 12.21 -7.26 14.68
C GLN A 153 11.10 -6.93 15.69
N PRO A 154 11.13 -7.50 16.89
CA PRO A 154 10.22 -7.08 17.94
C PRO A 154 10.38 -5.58 18.19
N LEU A 155 9.27 -4.83 18.17
CA LEU A 155 9.28 -3.43 18.52
C LEU A 155 9.68 -3.28 20.00
N PRO A 156 10.42 -2.22 20.36
CA PRO A 156 10.63 -1.88 21.77
C PRO A 156 9.27 -1.80 22.48
N SER A 157 9.16 -2.38 23.68
CA SER A 157 7.91 -2.40 24.44
C SER A 157 7.35 -1.00 24.75
N GLU A 158 8.22 -0.01 24.77
CA GLU A 158 7.91 1.40 25.01
C GLU A 158 7.50 2.17 23.75
N TYR A 159 7.67 1.59 22.56
CA TYR A 159 7.29 2.23 21.30
C TYR A 159 5.82 1.93 20.98
N VAL A 160 4.96 2.81 21.43
CA VAL A 160 3.49 2.67 21.34
C VAL A 160 2.82 3.88 20.64
N PRO A 161 3.28 4.27 19.43
CA PRO A 161 2.75 5.45 18.77
C PRO A 161 1.27 5.32 18.45
N VAL A 162 0.55 6.44 18.44
CA VAL A 162 -0.75 6.57 17.82
C VAL A 162 -0.53 6.98 16.36
N LEU A 163 -0.73 6.09 15.41
CA LEU A 163 -0.51 6.36 13.98
C LEU A 163 -1.81 6.46 13.17
N ALA A 164 -2.92 6.06 13.76
CA ALA A 164 -4.22 6.13 13.13
C ALA A 164 -5.32 6.39 14.16
N ILE A 165 -6.30 7.18 13.74
CA ILE A 165 -7.50 7.52 14.52
C ILE A 165 -8.71 7.34 13.61
N ALA A 166 -9.78 6.73 14.17
CA ALA A 166 -11.09 6.67 13.54
C ALA A 166 -12.13 7.08 14.58
N ILE A 167 -13.11 7.90 14.20
CA ILE A 167 -14.12 8.45 15.12
C ILE A 167 -15.49 7.96 14.69
N SER A 168 -16.19 7.31 15.60
CA SER A 168 -17.58 6.88 15.41
C SER A 168 -18.50 7.83 16.15
N GLU A 169 -19.13 8.75 15.42
CA GLU A 169 -20.14 9.65 15.96
C GLU A 169 -21.33 8.86 16.52
N ALA A 170 -21.81 7.86 15.76
CA ALA A 170 -22.95 7.06 16.16
C ALA A 170 -22.75 6.26 17.48
N ASN A 171 -21.51 5.93 17.81
CA ASN A 171 -21.17 5.15 19.01
C ASN A 171 -20.42 5.98 20.07
N GLU A 172 -20.33 7.31 19.86
CA GLU A 172 -19.64 8.24 20.77
C GLU A 172 -18.26 7.74 21.20
N ALA A 173 -17.45 7.28 20.23
CA ALA A 173 -16.17 6.66 20.50
C ALA A 173 -15.08 7.08 19.51
N ILE A 174 -13.88 7.28 20.05
CA ILE A 174 -12.63 7.37 19.29
C ILE A 174 -11.95 6.02 19.36
N ILE A 175 -11.59 5.48 18.21
CA ILE A 175 -10.73 4.31 18.08
C ILE A 175 -9.37 4.81 17.64
N SER A 176 -8.32 4.50 18.38
CA SER A 176 -6.95 4.87 18.04
C SER A 176 -6.02 3.67 18.10
N SER A 177 -5.00 3.65 17.25
CA SER A 177 -3.90 2.73 17.44
C SER A 177 -3.04 3.17 18.64
N GLN A 178 -2.45 2.22 19.33
CA GLN A 178 -1.38 2.43 20.31
C GLN A 178 -0.36 1.30 20.11
N GLY A 179 0.62 1.56 19.25
CA GLY A 179 1.51 0.51 18.79
C GLY A 179 0.75 -0.58 18.04
N ARG A 180 0.72 -1.78 18.60
CA ARG A 180 0.02 -2.95 18.03
C ARG A 180 -1.41 -3.11 18.52
N ASP A 181 -1.82 -2.35 19.51
CA ASP A 181 -3.14 -2.46 20.13
C ASP A 181 -4.07 -1.35 19.67
N LEU A 182 -5.35 -1.56 19.92
CA LEU A 182 -6.39 -0.56 19.73
C LEU A 182 -6.86 -0.04 21.08
N ILE A 183 -7.08 1.26 21.15
CA ILE A 183 -7.66 1.93 22.31
C ILE A 183 -8.99 2.53 21.90
N VAL A 184 -10.04 2.16 22.63
CA VAL A 184 -11.34 2.80 22.52
C VAL A 184 -11.43 3.86 23.61
N THR A 185 -11.58 5.12 23.21
CA THR A 185 -11.76 6.26 24.11
C THR A 185 -13.19 6.75 24.03
N ARG A 186 -13.88 6.84 25.17
CA ARG A 186 -15.21 7.43 25.31
C ARG A 186 -15.16 8.59 26.30
N LEU A 187 -16.12 9.49 26.24
CA LEU A 187 -16.22 10.58 27.22
C LEU A 187 -17.23 10.25 28.31
N GLU A 188 -16.76 10.09 29.53
CA GLU A 188 -17.57 9.96 30.73
C GLU A 188 -17.50 11.27 31.53
N ASN A 189 -18.61 12.00 31.63
CA ASN A 189 -18.65 13.32 32.30
C ASN A 189 -17.58 14.28 31.70
N LYS A 190 -17.43 14.31 30.39
CA LYS A 190 -16.44 15.12 29.63
C LYS A 190 -14.96 14.74 29.91
N LYS A 191 -14.70 13.63 30.56
CA LYS A 191 -13.35 13.08 30.76
C LYS A 191 -13.14 11.84 29.88
N PRO A 192 -11.95 11.65 29.28
CA PRO A 192 -11.66 10.47 28.50
C PRO A 192 -11.57 9.22 29.40
N SER A 193 -12.33 8.20 29.06
CA SER A 193 -12.25 6.85 29.60
C SER A 193 -11.70 5.94 28.49
N GLN A 194 -10.65 5.19 28.78
CA GLN A 194 -9.94 4.40 27.79
C GLN A 194 -10.04 2.92 28.10
N THR A 195 -10.30 2.13 27.06
CA THR A 195 -10.29 0.67 27.12
C THR A 195 -9.36 0.12 26.04
N ARG A 196 -8.43 -0.74 26.42
CA ARG A 196 -7.52 -1.43 25.51
C ARG A 196 -8.19 -2.65 24.92
N LEU A 197 -8.09 -2.80 23.59
CA LEU A 197 -8.45 -4.00 22.87
C LEU A 197 -7.18 -4.69 22.42
N PRO A 198 -6.86 -5.86 22.99
CA PRO A 198 -5.69 -6.63 22.55
C PRO A 198 -5.93 -7.14 21.14
N THR A 199 -5.00 -6.83 20.25
CA THR A 199 -5.08 -7.23 18.85
C THR A 199 -4.20 -8.43 18.55
N GLN A 200 -4.37 -9.01 17.36
CA GLN A 200 -3.48 -10.04 16.81
C GLN A 200 -2.45 -9.45 15.83
N HIS A 201 -2.36 -8.11 15.74
CA HIS A 201 -1.38 -7.49 14.88
C HIS A 201 0.06 -7.73 15.37
N LYS A 202 0.95 -8.03 14.42
CA LYS A 202 2.38 -8.32 14.70
C LYS A 202 3.26 -7.07 14.61
N ASP A 203 2.76 -6.01 13.97
CA ASP A 203 3.43 -4.72 13.78
C ASP A 203 2.48 -3.60 14.20
N VAL A 204 2.96 -2.36 14.24
CA VAL A 204 2.15 -1.18 14.52
C VAL A 204 0.98 -1.06 13.56
N ILE A 205 -0.16 -0.64 14.08
CA ILE A 205 -1.34 -0.34 13.29
C ILE A 205 -1.17 1.06 12.70
N ARG A 206 -1.21 1.17 11.37
CA ARG A 206 -1.00 2.42 10.64
C ARG A 206 -2.27 2.97 10.00
N SER A 207 -3.28 2.15 9.86
CA SER A 207 -4.52 2.54 9.22
C SER A 207 -5.74 2.01 9.96
N LEU A 208 -6.73 2.88 10.11
CA LEU A 208 -8.03 2.61 10.72
C LEU A 208 -9.12 3.25 9.87
N THR A 209 -10.22 2.56 9.70
CA THR A 209 -11.42 3.11 9.09
C THR A 209 -12.66 2.52 9.76
N ILE A 210 -13.80 3.16 9.55
CA ILE A 210 -15.12 2.71 10.07
C ILE A 210 -16.01 2.40 8.87
N THR A 211 -16.78 1.32 8.95
CA THR A 211 -17.78 1.01 7.93
C THR A 211 -18.83 2.12 7.86
N PRO A 212 -19.34 2.48 6.67
CA PRO A 212 -20.36 3.53 6.52
C PRO A 212 -21.63 3.31 7.32
N ASP A 213 -21.96 2.07 7.68
CA ASP A 213 -23.09 1.74 8.56
C ASP A 213 -22.76 1.88 10.07
N HIS A 214 -21.54 2.28 10.40
CA HIS A 214 -21.02 2.45 11.76
C HIS A 214 -21.11 1.21 12.68
N LYS A 215 -21.15 -0.01 12.10
CA LYS A 215 -21.20 -1.26 12.91
C LYS A 215 -19.84 -1.85 13.19
N GLN A 216 -18.88 -1.63 12.29
CA GLN A 216 -17.53 -2.17 12.41
C GLN A 216 -16.49 -1.08 12.23
N TRP A 217 -15.31 -1.28 12.80
CA TRP A 217 -14.08 -0.65 12.35
C TRP A 217 -13.13 -1.69 11.76
N VAL A 218 -12.22 -1.22 10.92
CA VAL A 218 -11.22 -2.05 10.28
C VAL A 218 -9.85 -1.52 10.64
N SER A 219 -8.98 -2.41 11.13
CA SER A 219 -7.58 -2.07 11.43
C SER A 219 -6.63 -2.79 10.48
N GLY A 220 -5.64 -2.03 9.97
CA GLY A 220 -4.60 -2.52 9.09
C GLY A 220 -3.24 -2.60 9.79
N GLY A 221 -2.61 -3.79 9.75
CA GLY A 221 -1.27 -4.05 10.24
C GLY A 221 -0.36 -4.62 9.16
N PHE A 222 0.65 -5.40 9.52
CA PHE A 222 1.51 -6.08 8.57
C PHE A 222 0.86 -7.38 8.08
N GLY A 223 0.51 -7.41 6.79
CA GLY A 223 -0.09 -8.58 6.13
C GLY A 223 -1.44 -9.01 6.72
N ASN A 224 -2.15 -8.10 7.37
CA ASN A 224 -3.36 -8.46 8.08
C ASN A 224 -4.33 -7.28 8.20
N LEU A 225 -5.63 -7.56 7.97
CA LEU A 225 -6.77 -6.70 8.27
C LEU A 225 -7.65 -7.39 9.30
N ASN A 226 -8.11 -6.66 10.30
CA ASN A 226 -9.10 -7.13 11.26
C ASN A 226 -10.34 -6.26 11.23
N PHE A 227 -11.49 -6.89 11.12
CA PHE A 227 -12.83 -6.28 11.20
C PHE A 227 -13.39 -6.52 12.60
N TRP A 228 -13.76 -5.47 13.26
CA TRP A 228 -14.16 -5.48 14.65
C TRP A 228 -15.60 -5.03 14.79
N ASN A 229 -16.37 -5.72 15.59
CA ASN A 229 -17.66 -5.22 16.02
C ASN A 229 -17.49 -4.03 16.97
N ILE A 230 -18.15 -2.92 16.67
CA ILE A 230 -17.99 -1.65 17.42
C ILE A 230 -18.53 -1.72 18.85
N GLN A 231 -19.57 -2.53 19.06
CA GLN A 231 -20.21 -2.65 20.39
C GLN A 231 -19.49 -3.63 21.29
N SER A 232 -19.17 -4.81 20.76
CA SER A 232 -18.53 -5.87 21.56
C SER A 232 -17.00 -5.74 21.65
N GLY A 233 -16.37 -5.00 20.73
CA GLY A 233 -14.91 -4.93 20.63
C GLY A 233 -14.27 -6.26 20.22
N GLN A 234 -15.04 -7.20 19.66
CA GLN A 234 -14.54 -8.49 19.22
C GLN A 234 -14.21 -8.47 17.72
N ILE A 235 -13.19 -9.26 17.33
CA ILE A 235 -12.87 -9.48 15.92
C ILE A 235 -13.92 -10.41 15.33
N GLU A 236 -14.63 -9.95 14.29
CA GLU A 236 -15.60 -10.75 13.55
C GLU A 236 -14.98 -11.42 12.34
N ARG A 237 -14.00 -10.78 11.71
CA ARG A 237 -13.33 -11.29 10.52
C ARG A 237 -11.88 -10.81 10.47
N SER A 238 -11.00 -11.65 9.92
CA SER A 238 -9.61 -11.31 9.64
C SER A 238 -9.24 -11.72 8.23
N ILE A 239 -8.50 -10.88 7.51
CA ILE A 239 -7.95 -11.15 6.20
C ILE A 239 -6.44 -11.06 6.28
N SER A 240 -5.74 -12.17 5.96
CA SER A 240 -4.28 -12.22 5.95
C SER A 240 -3.71 -12.63 4.59
N LYS A 241 -4.47 -13.30 3.74
CA LYS A 241 -4.07 -13.63 2.38
C LYS A 241 -4.95 -12.82 1.41
N PRO A 242 -4.41 -12.21 0.37
CA PRO A 242 -3.04 -12.34 -0.16
C PRO A 242 -2.03 -11.30 0.38
N LEU A 243 -2.35 -10.56 1.43
CA LEU A 243 -1.57 -9.43 1.94
C LEU A 243 -0.18 -9.86 2.45
N LYS A 244 0.87 -9.16 2.03
CA LYS A 244 2.27 -9.49 2.34
C LYS A 244 3.05 -8.31 2.93
N GLY A 245 2.52 -7.08 2.80
CA GLY A 245 3.13 -5.83 3.24
C GLY A 245 2.38 -5.18 4.39
N ARG A 246 2.76 -3.95 4.71
CA ARG A 246 2.05 -3.10 5.67
C ARG A 246 0.79 -2.53 5.05
N ILE A 247 -0.28 -2.51 5.79
CA ILE A 247 -1.49 -1.81 5.39
C ILE A 247 -1.39 -0.38 5.87
N THR A 248 -1.20 0.53 4.92
CA THR A 248 -0.86 1.94 5.19
C THR A 248 -2.03 2.89 4.99
N ALA A 249 -3.01 2.49 4.18
CA ALA A 249 -4.22 3.28 3.95
C ALA A 249 -5.45 2.38 3.83
N LEU A 250 -6.58 2.86 4.33
CA LEU A 250 -7.88 2.19 4.28
C LEU A 250 -8.97 3.22 4.00
N THR A 251 -9.81 2.96 3.00
CA THR A 251 -11.00 3.78 2.76
C THR A 251 -12.14 2.92 2.22
N PHE A 252 -13.35 3.16 2.69
CA PHE A 252 -14.55 2.61 2.08
C PHE A 252 -15.05 3.53 0.97
N THR A 253 -15.68 2.95 -0.04
CA THR A 253 -16.51 3.71 -0.96
C THR A 253 -17.70 4.32 -0.21
N ALA A 254 -18.20 5.45 -0.69
CA ALA A 254 -19.28 6.18 -0.01
C ALA A 254 -20.55 5.34 0.18
N ASP A 255 -20.81 4.38 -0.72
CA ASP A 255 -21.91 3.42 -0.63
C ASP A 255 -21.62 2.22 0.29
N GLY A 256 -20.38 2.08 0.79
CA GLY A 256 -19.93 0.98 1.64
C GLY A 256 -19.69 -0.34 0.93
N SER A 257 -19.93 -0.43 -0.37
CA SER A 257 -19.87 -1.71 -1.11
C SER A 257 -18.44 -2.25 -1.27
N LYS A 258 -17.43 -1.38 -1.21
CA LYS A 258 -16.03 -1.74 -1.42
C LYS A 258 -15.14 -1.13 -0.34
N LEU A 259 -14.13 -1.89 0.06
CA LEU A 259 -13.00 -1.43 0.87
C LEU A 259 -11.76 -1.38 -0.01
N LEU A 260 -11.18 -0.20 -0.16
CA LEU A 260 -9.88 0.00 -0.79
C LEU A 260 -8.80 -0.10 0.28
N VAL A 261 -7.81 -0.92 0.00
CA VAL A 261 -6.71 -1.25 0.91
C VAL A 261 -5.39 -0.92 0.26
N GLY A 262 -4.66 0.01 0.83
CA GLY A 262 -3.28 0.33 0.46
C GLY A 262 -2.31 -0.59 1.18
N GLU A 263 -1.64 -1.47 0.43
CA GLU A 263 -0.59 -2.34 0.91
C GLU A 263 0.77 -1.86 0.42
N SER A 264 1.76 -1.77 1.31
CA SER A 264 3.05 -1.21 0.94
C SER A 264 4.23 -1.95 1.55
N ILE A 265 5.34 -1.94 0.82
CA ILE A 265 6.68 -2.21 1.34
C ILE A 265 7.53 -1.01 0.94
N PRO A 266 8.04 -0.24 1.92
CA PRO A 266 8.83 0.98 1.65
C PRO A 266 9.99 0.74 0.69
N GLY A 267 10.13 1.60 -0.33
CA GLY A 267 11.15 1.51 -1.36
C GLY A 267 10.97 0.37 -2.36
N VAL A 268 9.85 -0.35 -2.31
CA VAL A 268 9.60 -1.51 -3.20
C VAL A 268 8.29 -1.36 -3.96
N PHE A 269 7.17 -1.16 -3.26
CA PHE A 269 5.88 -0.96 -3.91
C PHE A 269 4.83 -0.32 -2.99
N GLY A 270 3.85 0.34 -3.61
CA GLY A 270 2.53 0.64 -3.09
C GLY A 270 1.46 -0.01 -3.97
N LYS A 271 0.67 -0.92 -3.42
CA LYS A 271 -0.42 -1.62 -4.11
C LYS A 271 -1.77 -1.18 -3.58
N ILE A 272 -2.76 -1.20 -4.44
CA ILE A 272 -4.15 -1.05 -4.05
C ILE A 272 -4.86 -2.39 -4.28
N HIS A 273 -5.63 -2.81 -3.28
CA HIS A 273 -6.53 -3.96 -3.34
C HIS A 273 -7.95 -3.48 -3.11
N ILE A 274 -8.89 -4.04 -3.83
CA ILE A 274 -10.32 -3.79 -3.65
C ILE A 274 -10.97 -5.04 -3.09
N PHE A 275 -11.59 -4.91 -1.93
CA PHE A 275 -12.37 -5.98 -1.31
C PHE A 275 -13.85 -5.60 -1.32
N ARG A 276 -14.72 -6.54 -1.67
CA ARG A 276 -16.15 -6.43 -1.37
C ARG A 276 -16.42 -6.73 0.10
N GLU A 277 -17.52 -6.22 0.61
CA GLU A 277 -17.87 -6.26 2.03
C GLU A 277 -17.66 -7.64 2.68
N ASP A 278 -18.11 -8.72 2.06
CA ASP A 278 -18.04 -10.07 2.62
C ASP A 278 -16.88 -10.93 2.08
N SER A 279 -16.03 -10.38 1.22
CA SER A 279 -14.95 -11.14 0.58
C SER A 279 -13.67 -11.11 1.40
N SER A 280 -13.00 -12.27 1.49
CA SER A 280 -11.62 -12.38 2.01
C SER A 280 -10.57 -12.40 0.88
N VAL A 281 -11.02 -12.36 -0.38
CA VAL A 281 -10.17 -12.29 -1.56
C VAL A 281 -10.43 -10.96 -2.24
N PRO A 282 -9.40 -10.21 -2.62
CA PRO A 282 -9.62 -8.96 -3.36
C PRO A 282 -10.26 -9.23 -4.72
N GLU A 283 -11.19 -8.38 -5.10
CA GLU A 283 -11.78 -8.38 -6.45
C GLU A 283 -10.73 -7.99 -7.48
N GLU A 284 -9.95 -6.98 -7.15
CA GLU A 284 -8.89 -6.43 -7.98
C GLU A 284 -7.66 -6.07 -7.14
N SER A 285 -6.49 -6.08 -7.79
CA SER A 285 -5.22 -5.70 -7.18
C SER A 285 -4.22 -5.23 -8.23
N TRP A 286 -3.62 -4.07 -8.02
CA TRP A 286 -2.58 -3.55 -8.92
C TRP A 286 -1.51 -2.78 -8.16
N GLN A 287 -0.35 -2.64 -8.78
CA GLN A 287 0.70 -1.75 -8.27
C GLN A 287 0.36 -0.31 -8.67
N ALA A 288 0.04 0.48 -7.67
CA ALA A 288 -0.33 1.87 -7.85
C ALA A 288 0.88 2.81 -7.81
N HIS A 289 1.90 2.48 -7.00
CA HIS A 289 3.05 3.34 -6.76
C HIS A 289 4.34 2.52 -6.66
N HIS A 290 5.48 3.20 -6.83
CA HIS A 290 6.81 2.59 -6.72
C HIS A 290 7.37 2.63 -5.30
N ASP A 291 6.71 3.32 -4.37
CA ASP A 291 7.07 3.39 -2.95
C ASP A 291 5.82 3.30 -2.07
N GLU A 292 5.97 3.51 -0.76
CA GLU A 292 4.91 3.40 0.23
C GLU A 292 3.70 4.28 -0.15
N LEU A 293 2.53 3.66 -0.27
CA LEU A 293 1.26 4.34 -0.42
C LEU A 293 0.84 4.87 0.95
N THR A 294 0.56 6.15 1.05
CA THR A 294 0.33 6.83 2.33
C THR A 294 -1.12 7.21 2.56
N SER A 295 -1.85 7.54 1.49
CA SER A 295 -3.25 7.94 1.57
C SER A 295 -4.05 7.42 0.39
N LEU A 296 -5.31 7.08 0.65
CA LEU A 296 -6.32 6.68 -0.33
C LEU A 296 -7.62 7.42 -0.08
N GLN A 297 -8.20 7.98 -1.13
CA GLN A 297 -9.50 8.64 -1.05
C GLN A 297 -10.36 8.35 -2.28
N GLU A 298 -11.66 8.28 -2.08
CA GLU A 298 -12.65 8.33 -3.16
C GLU A 298 -13.03 9.79 -3.44
N SER A 299 -13.18 10.16 -4.71
CA SER A 299 -13.73 11.47 -5.07
C SER A 299 -15.18 11.61 -4.59
N ARG A 300 -15.60 12.83 -4.25
CA ARG A 300 -16.95 13.07 -3.71
C ARG A 300 -18.09 12.58 -4.59
N ASN A 301 -17.86 12.48 -5.89
CA ASN A 301 -18.83 11.96 -6.86
C ASN A 301 -18.67 10.46 -7.17
N GLY A 302 -17.72 9.77 -6.51
CA GLY A 302 -17.46 8.35 -6.70
C GLY A 302 -16.78 7.97 -8.01
N SER A 303 -16.48 8.94 -8.90
CA SER A 303 -15.96 8.64 -10.25
C SER A 303 -14.47 8.30 -10.28
N PHE A 304 -13.72 8.71 -9.25
CA PHE A 304 -12.28 8.53 -9.20
C PHE A 304 -11.81 8.09 -7.82
N TRP A 305 -10.72 7.36 -7.81
CA TRP A 305 -9.92 7.14 -6.61
C TRP A 305 -8.62 7.91 -6.73
N MET A 306 -8.14 8.41 -5.61
CA MET A 306 -6.90 9.16 -5.52
C MET A 306 -5.99 8.50 -4.50
N SER A 307 -4.75 8.29 -4.89
CA SER A 307 -3.73 7.71 -4.04
C SER A 307 -2.51 8.62 -3.95
N ALA A 308 -1.95 8.76 -2.74
CA ALA A 308 -0.70 9.48 -2.51
C ALA A 308 0.39 8.53 -2.06
N SER A 309 1.63 8.88 -2.31
CA SER A 309 2.77 8.01 -2.04
C SER A 309 4.03 8.75 -1.61
N ALA A 310 4.91 7.97 -0.98
CA ALA A 310 6.29 8.35 -0.72
C ALA A 310 7.12 8.50 -2.02
N ASP A 311 6.61 8.09 -3.20
CA ASP A 311 7.21 8.35 -4.51
C ASP A 311 7.01 9.79 -5.01
N HIS A 312 6.42 10.67 -4.19
CA HIS A 312 6.17 12.10 -4.39
C HIS A 312 5.03 12.42 -5.34
N THR A 313 4.26 11.44 -5.76
CA THR A 313 3.13 11.60 -6.70
C THR A 313 1.77 11.37 -6.02
N VAL A 314 0.76 12.06 -6.54
CA VAL A 314 -0.64 11.68 -6.35
C VAL A 314 -1.12 11.10 -7.66
N ARG A 315 -1.73 9.92 -7.63
CA ARG A 315 -2.30 9.28 -8.82
C ARG A 315 -3.81 9.25 -8.76
N ILE A 316 -4.41 9.38 -9.92
CA ILE A 316 -5.88 9.44 -10.08
C ILE A 316 -6.31 8.27 -10.96
N TRP A 317 -7.23 7.47 -10.45
CA TRP A 317 -7.73 6.25 -11.07
C TRP A 317 -9.21 6.38 -11.35
N GLU A 318 -9.67 6.01 -12.53
CA GLU A 318 -11.10 5.92 -12.82
C GLU A 318 -11.70 4.72 -12.05
N SER A 319 -12.78 4.96 -11.30
CA SER A 319 -13.32 3.94 -10.37
C SER A 319 -13.90 2.70 -11.07
N ASP A 320 -14.41 2.84 -12.30
CA ASP A 320 -15.04 1.75 -13.04
C ASP A 320 -14.04 0.90 -13.81
N THR A 321 -13.01 1.53 -14.42
CA THR A 321 -12.04 0.86 -15.29
C THR A 321 -10.73 0.54 -14.60
N LEU A 322 -10.44 1.14 -13.44
CA LEU A 322 -9.19 1.08 -12.69
C LEU A 322 -7.98 1.62 -13.46
N LEU A 323 -8.21 2.30 -14.57
CA LEU A 323 -7.14 2.90 -15.36
C LEU A 323 -6.63 4.17 -14.68
N GLU A 324 -5.32 4.33 -14.69
CA GLU A 324 -4.70 5.61 -14.32
C GLU A 324 -5.07 6.65 -15.37
N VAL A 325 -5.74 7.71 -14.93
CA VAL A 325 -6.17 8.78 -15.82
C VAL A 325 -5.31 10.02 -15.71
N ASP A 326 -4.57 10.15 -14.60
CA ASP A 326 -3.61 11.25 -14.40
C ASP A 326 -2.72 11.03 -13.17
N TRP A 327 -1.63 11.80 -13.08
CA TRP A 327 -0.82 11.95 -11.88
C TRP A 327 -0.46 13.42 -11.64
N LEU A 328 -0.40 13.81 -10.37
CA LEU A 328 -0.06 15.17 -9.96
C LEU A 328 1.36 15.18 -9.41
N GLU A 329 2.22 15.98 -10.05
CA GLU A 329 3.60 16.17 -9.67
C GLU A 329 3.83 17.56 -9.08
N GLY A 330 4.83 17.68 -8.19
CA GLY A 330 5.22 18.97 -7.61
C GLY A 330 5.68 18.89 -6.18
N HIS A 331 5.41 17.79 -5.47
CA HIS A 331 6.09 17.50 -4.21
C HIS A 331 7.52 17.00 -4.47
N ILE A 332 8.47 17.39 -3.62
CA ILE A 332 9.88 17.01 -3.73
C ILE A 332 10.32 16.06 -2.61
N ALA A 333 9.37 15.62 -1.79
CA ALA A 333 9.54 14.63 -0.73
C ALA A 333 8.22 13.85 -0.54
N PRO A 334 8.20 12.77 0.26
CA PRO A 334 7.01 11.96 0.48
C PRO A 334 5.74 12.76 0.79
N ILE A 335 4.68 12.46 0.06
CA ILE A 335 3.34 12.95 0.37
C ILE A 335 2.81 12.09 1.51
N MET A 336 2.20 12.72 2.51
CA MET A 336 1.73 12.03 3.71
C MET A 336 0.22 11.83 3.70
N GLU A 337 -0.55 12.85 3.26
CA GLU A 337 -2.00 12.79 3.32
C GLU A 337 -2.67 13.60 2.21
N LEU A 338 -3.88 13.19 1.87
CA LEU A 338 -4.80 13.86 0.96
C LEU A 338 -6.03 14.35 1.71
N ALA A 339 -6.60 15.45 1.25
CA ALA A 339 -7.91 15.92 1.67
C ALA A 339 -8.69 16.46 0.49
N GLN A 340 -10.02 16.45 0.58
CA GLN A 340 -10.91 17.05 -0.42
C GLN A 340 -11.84 18.03 0.26
N ASP A 341 -12.17 19.13 -0.44
CA ASP A 341 -13.22 20.02 0.01
C ASP A 341 -14.61 19.35 -0.02
N THR A 342 -15.58 19.99 0.60
CA THR A 342 -16.96 19.45 0.70
C THR A 342 -17.58 19.17 -0.66
N ASN A 343 -17.26 19.96 -1.67
CA ASN A 343 -17.86 19.88 -3.00
C ASN A 343 -17.07 18.99 -3.97
N GLY A 344 -15.88 18.51 -3.57
CA GLY A 344 -14.97 17.78 -4.47
C GLY A 344 -14.41 18.64 -5.59
N THR A 345 -14.25 19.94 -5.34
CA THR A 345 -13.65 20.89 -6.30
C THR A 345 -12.16 21.05 -6.08
N LEU A 346 -11.73 20.94 -4.82
CA LEU A 346 -10.33 21.00 -4.41
C LEU A 346 -9.84 19.63 -3.95
N LEU A 347 -8.70 19.21 -4.49
CA LEU A 347 -7.86 18.19 -3.90
C LEU A 347 -6.68 18.88 -3.22
N ILE A 348 -6.34 18.43 -2.02
CA ILE A 348 -5.27 19.02 -1.22
C ILE A 348 -4.31 17.89 -0.85
N SER A 349 -3.01 18.11 -1.09
CA SER A 349 -1.96 17.16 -0.72
C SER A 349 -0.95 17.81 0.21
N ALA A 350 -0.48 17.06 1.20
CA ALA A 350 0.54 17.52 2.14
C ALA A 350 1.71 16.55 2.20
N GLY A 351 2.92 17.09 2.32
CA GLY A 351 4.13 16.30 2.29
C GLY A 351 5.21 16.72 3.28
N THR A 352 6.20 15.88 3.40
CA THR A 352 7.38 16.12 4.24
C THR A 352 8.33 17.16 3.65
N ASP A 353 8.04 17.66 2.46
CA ASP A 353 8.69 18.84 1.82
C ASP A 353 8.23 20.17 2.41
N ASN A 354 7.47 20.15 3.50
CA ASN A 354 6.92 21.33 4.18
C ASN A 354 5.86 22.07 3.37
N ALA A 355 5.29 21.43 2.35
CA ALA A 355 4.30 22.04 1.47
C ALA A 355 2.92 21.42 1.65
N ILE A 356 1.89 22.25 1.53
CA ILE A 356 0.52 21.84 1.29
C ILE A 356 0.14 22.43 -0.08
N LYS A 357 -0.21 21.57 -1.02
CA LYS A 357 -0.56 21.96 -2.39
C LYS A 357 -2.05 21.79 -2.62
N VAL A 358 -2.63 22.79 -3.29
CA VAL A 358 -4.06 22.79 -3.64
C VAL A 358 -4.19 22.66 -5.13
N TRP A 359 -4.99 21.70 -5.56
CA TRP A 359 -5.22 21.33 -6.93
C TRP A 359 -6.69 21.50 -7.28
N ASP A 360 -6.97 21.99 -8.46
CA ASP A 360 -8.31 21.92 -9.04
C ASP A 360 -8.59 20.47 -9.45
N GLN A 361 -9.59 19.84 -8.86
CA GLN A 361 -9.88 18.43 -9.12
C GLN A 361 -10.39 18.16 -10.54
N ARG A 362 -10.96 19.15 -11.21
CA ARG A 362 -11.46 19.04 -12.57
C ARG A 362 -10.35 19.19 -13.61
N SER A 363 -9.56 20.28 -13.53
CA SER A 363 -8.45 20.54 -14.48
C SER A 363 -7.20 19.76 -14.13
N ARG A 364 -7.09 19.26 -12.85
CA ARG A 364 -5.92 18.56 -12.29
C ARG A 364 -4.67 19.43 -12.23
N GLU A 365 -4.84 20.74 -12.35
CA GLU A 365 -3.77 21.71 -12.24
C GLU A 365 -3.57 22.16 -10.79
N ARG A 366 -2.30 22.42 -10.44
CA ARG A 366 -1.98 23.07 -9.17
C ARG A 366 -2.42 24.51 -9.21
N ILE A 367 -3.25 24.91 -8.23
CA ILE A 367 -3.78 26.26 -8.14
C ILE A 367 -2.83 27.15 -7.32
N TYR A 368 -2.45 26.69 -6.10
CA TYR A 368 -1.56 27.40 -5.19
C TYR A 368 -1.02 26.47 -4.10
N ASP A 369 -0.05 26.98 -3.33
CA ASP A 369 0.45 26.34 -2.12
C ASP A 369 -0.05 27.08 -0.89
N LEU A 370 -0.43 26.34 0.17
CA LEU A 370 -0.85 26.93 1.46
C LEU A 370 0.35 27.08 2.38
N GLY A 371 0.53 28.28 2.90
CA GLY A 371 1.54 28.57 3.92
C GLY A 371 2.98 28.24 3.52
N ARG A 372 3.90 28.59 4.41
CA ARG A 372 5.29 28.13 4.37
C ARG A 372 5.57 27.44 5.70
N HIS A 373 5.35 26.13 5.73
CA HIS A 373 5.61 25.38 6.94
C HIS A 373 7.10 25.23 7.18
N GLN A 374 7.51 25.29 8.45
CA GLN A 374 8.92 25.07 8.84
C GLN A 374 9.25 23.56 8.94
N PHE A 375 8.23 22.71 9.00
CA PHE A 375 8.35 21.26 9.21
C PHE A 375 7.35 20.53 8.34
N GLY A 376 7.70 19.30 7.95
CA GLY A 376 6.84 18.45 7.15
C GLY A 376 5.43 18.32 7.72
N VAL A 377 4.45 18.33 6.84
CA VAL A 377 3.05 18.15 7.20
C VAL A 377 2.73 16.66 7.18
N MET A 378 2.18 16.17 8.29
CA MET A 378 1.95 14.74 8.54
C MET A 378 0.53 14.31 8.25
N ASP A 379 -0.43 15.22 8.44
CA ASP A 379 -1.83 14.89 8.29
C ASP A 379 -2.67 16.10 7.90
N LEU A 380 -3.74 15.86 7.16
CA LEU A 380 -4.75 16.80 6.71
C LEU A 380 -6.14 16.33 7.09
N LEU A 381 -6.96 17.23 7.56
CA LEU A 381 -8.34 16.94 7.90
C LEU A 381 -9.27 18.04 7.38
N TRP A 382 -10.23 17.68 6.52
CA TRP A 382 -11.26 18.61 6.05
C TRP A 382 -12.51 18.53 6.93
N LYS A 383 -12.87 19.65 7.56
CA LYS A 383 -14.13 19.80 8.30
C LYS A 383 -15.23 20.30 7.37
N THR A 384 -16.18 19.42 7.08
CA THR A 384 -17.23 19.67 6.06
C THR A 384 -18.19 20.78 6.44
N GLU A 385 -18.66 20.83 7.72
CA GLU A 385 -19.66 21.79 8.16
C GLU A 385 -19.25 23.25 8.02
N LYS A 386 -17.98 23.55 8.28
CA LYS A 386 -17.44 24.92 8.23
C LYS A 386 -16.55 25.17 7.02
N SER A 387 -16.35 24.18 6.14
CA SER A 387 -15.42 24.26 5.02
C SER A 387 -14.02 24.72 5.46
N GLU A 388 -13.46 24.06 6.46
CA GLU A 388 -12.17 24.37 7.07
C GLU A 388 -11.21 23.19 6.86
N LEU A 389 -9.95 23.49 6.54
CA LEU A 389 -8.86 22.51 6.51
C LEU A 389 -8.03 22.65 7.79
N PHE A 390 -7.77 21.53 8.46
CA PHE A 390 -6.77 21.42 9.50
C PHE A 390 -5.54 20.69 8.96
N ALA A 391 -4.36 21.14 9.33
CA ALA A 391 -3.09 20.55 8.95
C ALA A 391 -2.21 20.38 10.19
N LEU A 392 -1.66 19.18 10.35
CA LEU A 392 -0.73 18.82 11.44
C LEU A 392 0.68 18.71 10.89
N ASN A 393 1.63 19.41 11.51
CA ASN A 393 3.03 19.21 11.17
C ASN A 393 3.76 18.26 12.12
N GLN A 394 4.95 17.81 11.73
CA GLN A 394 5.82 16.89 12.50
C GLN A 394 6.11 17.33 13.95
N ARG A 395 6.00 18.64 14.24
CA ARG A 395 6.24 19.18 15.57
C ARG A 395 4.98 19.29 16.43
N GLY A 396 3.85 18.75 15.97
CA GLY A 396 2.57 18.82 16.66
C GLY A 396 1.93 20.20 16.59
N THR A 397 2.31 21.04 15.64
CA THR A 397 1.63 22.30 15.40
C THR A 397 0.45 22.07 14.47
N ILE A 398 -0.72 22.57 14.87
CA ILE A 398 -1.95 22.47 14.10
C ILE A 398 -2.29 23.85 13.52
N TYR A 399 -2.49 23.89 12.21
CA TYR A 399 -2.93 25.07 11.46
C TYR A 399 -4.35 24.85 10.99
N ARG A 400 -5.12 25.94 10.92
CA ARG A 400 -6.46 25.98 10.35
C ARG A 400 -6.47 26.94 9.18
N TYR A 401 -7.03 26.51 8.06
CA TYR A 401 -7.22 27.30 6.85
C TYR A 401 -8.72 27.41 6.58
N GLN A 402 -9.14 28.64 6.27
CA GLN A 402 -10.52 28.99 5.95
C GLN A 402 -10.59 29.70 4.60
N ASP A 403 -11.76 29.73 3.97
CA ASP A 403 -12.01 30.44 2.71
C ASP A 403 -11.17 29.94 1.53
N LEU A 404 -10.82 28.65 1.50
CA LEU A 404 -10.13 28.04 0.36
C LEU A 404 -11.06 28.01 -0.85
N LYS A 405 -10.59 28.50 -2.03
CA LYS A 405 -11.39 28.62 -3.25
C LYS A 405 -10.57 28.29 -4.48
N VAL A 406 -11.24 27.81 -5.52
CA VAL A 406 -10.69 27.79 -6.87
C VAL A 406 -10.67 29.23 -7.40
N HIS A 407 -9.49 29.78 -7.62
CA HIS A 407 -9.35 31.09 -8.24
C HIS A 407 -9.12 30.95 -9.75
N THR A 408 -10.08 31.39 -10.54
CA THR A 408 -9.92 31.54 -12.00
C THR A 408 -9.38 32.94 -12.31
N GLY A 409 -8.05 33.11 -12.38
CA GLY A 409 -7.43 34.36 -12.80
C GLY A 409 -6.14 34.75 -12.08
N ALA A 410 -5.34 35.61 -12.69
CA ALA A 410 -3.96 35.96 -12.32
C ALA A 410 -3.75 36.75 -11.00
N GLN A 411 -4.69 36.78 -10.07
CA GLN A 411 -4.53 37.42 -8.77
C GLN A 411 -4.47 36.36 -7.64
N SER A 412 -3.29 35.85 -7.42
CA SER A 412 -2.97 34.81 -6.42
C SER A 412 -2.78 35.33 -4.99
N SER A 413 -3.37 36.43 -4.58
CA SER A 413 -3.09 37.08 -3.30
C SER A 413 -4.01 36.68 -2.11
N ASN A 414 -5.00 35.82 -2.32
CA ASN A 414 -5.90 35.33 -1.24
C ASN A 414 -5.95 33.79 -1.18
N THR A 415 -4.90 33.22 -0.66
CA THR A 415 -4.73 31.77 -0.47
C THR A 415 -5.43 31.22 0.77
N GLY A 416 -6.56 31.80 1.17
CA GLY A 416 -7.24 31.46 2.40
C GLY A 416 -6.66 32.13 3.66
N ARG A 417 -7.42 32.12 4.74
CA ARG A 417 -6.96 32.63 6.05
C ARG A 417 -6.33 31.52 6.84
N GLU A 418 -5.02 31.64 7.09
CA GLU A 418 -4.27 30.74 7.95
C GLU A 418 -4.30 31.20 9.41
N LYS A 419 -4.52 30.27 10.32
CA LYS A 419 -4.38 30.49 11.76
C LYS A 419 -3.71 29.28 12.39
N MET A 420 -2.58 29.51 13.08
CA MET A 420 -2.05 28.50 14.01
C MET A 420 -2.99 28.41 15.21
N ILE A 421 -3.61 27.27 15.42
CA ILE A 421 -4.58 27.06 16.52
C ILE A 421 -3.97 26.40 17.73
N ASN A 422 -2.94 25.57 17.55
CA ASN A 422 -2.22 24.97 18.66
C ASN A 422 -0.78 24.63 18.32
N ARG A 423 0.07 24.57 19.33
CA ARG A 423 1.44 24.08 19.25
C ARG A 423 1.73 23.24 20.49
N THR A 424 1.84 21.94 20.30
CA THR A 424 2.26 21.02 21.35
C THR A 424 3.79 21.00 21.46
N LYS A 425 4.29 20.37 22.52
CA LYS A 425 5.73 20.09 22.64
C LYS A 425 6.08 18.70 22.08
N GLN A 426 5.06 17.90 21.74
CA GLN A 426 5.24 16.52 21.27
C GLN A 426 4.96 16.42 19.77
N PRO A 427 5.74 15.61 19.04
CA PRO A 427 5.47 15.33 17.64
C PRO A 427 4.11 14.69 17.44
N GLY A 428 3.30 15.28 16.55
CA GLY A 428 2.01 14.73 16.14
C GLY A 428 2.13 13.77 14.96
N SER A 429 1.25 12.81 14.89
CA SER A 429 1.24 11.75 13.88
C SER A 429 -0.01 11.74 13.01
N CYS A 430 -1.19 11.95 13.59
CA CYS A 430 -2.47 11.90 12.90
C CYS A 430 -3.52 12.79 13.56
N LEU A 431 -4.58 13.14 12.82
CA LEU A 431 -5.72 13.96 13.26
C LEU A 431 -7.03 13.20 13.09
N GLY A 432 -8.00 13.51 13.95
CA GLY A 432 -9.40 13.18 13.79
C GLY A 432 -10.25 14.34 14.29
N PHE A 433 -11.46 14.47 13.78
CA PHE A 433 -12.41 15.49 14.28
C PHE A 433 -13.67 14.82 14.81
N TRP A 434 -14.02 15.11 16.05
CA TRP A 434 -15.22 14.62 16.72
C TRP A 434 -16.29 15.70 16.66
N GLU A 435 -17.16 15.62 15.65
CA GLU A 435 -18.14 16.66 15.32
C GLU A 435 -19.07 16.98 16.48
N GLN A 436 -19.67 15.96 17.11
CA GLN A 436 -20.62 16.14 18.23
C GLN A 436 -20.05 16.92 19.43
N HIS A 437 -18.74 16.87 19.60
CA HIS A 437 -18.05 17.52 20.71
C HIS A 437 -17.24 18.75 20.29
N ASP A 438 -17.21 19.11 19.02
CA ASP A 438 -16.32 20.13 18.42
C ASP A 438 -14.86 19.94 18.86
N LEU A 439 -14.37 18.69 18.84
CA LEU A 439 -13.03 18.32 19.28
C LEU A 439 -12.15 17.86 18.14
N LEU A 440 -11.05 18.53 17.97
CA LEU A 440 -9.92 18.08 17.15
C LEU A 440 -9.03 17.18 18.00
N VAL A 441 -8.83 15.94 17.58
CA VAL A 441 -8.05 14.93 18.31
C VAL A 441 -6.77 14.64 17.54
N MET A 442 -5.64 14.81 18.19
CA MET A 442 -4.31 14.54 17.63
C MET A 442 -3.71 13.33 18.32
N GLY A 443 -3.22 12.37 17.52
CA GLY A 443 -2.35 11.31 18.00
C GLY A 443 -0.88 11.75 18.03
N THR A 444 -0.10 11.16 18.95
CA THR A 444 1.33 11.45 19.09
C THR A 444 2.18 10.20 18.90
N PHE A 445 3.46 10.38 18.55
CA PHE A 445 4.41 9.28 18.50
C PHE A 445 4.74 8.68 19.87
N GLU A 446 4.37 9.36 20.97
CA GLU A 446 4.53 8.88 22.34
C GLU A 446 3.32 8.11 22.88
N GLY A 447 2.27 7.92 22.03
CA GLY A 447 1.09 7.11 22.38
C GLY A 447 0.00 7.88 23.08
N GLU A 448 0.04 9.20 23.10
CA GLU A 448 -0.97 10.07 23.72
C GLU A 448 -2.02 10.53 22.70
N LEU A 449 -3.24 10.79 23.15
CA LEU A 449 -4.24 11.56 22.44
C LEU A 449 -4.38 12.93 23.08
N HIS A 450 -4.29 13.96 22.26
CA HIS A 450 -4.49 15.36 22.67
C HIS A 450 -5.75 15.91 22.00
N ALA A 451 -6.73 16.32 22.78
CA ALA A 451 -7.96 16.90 22.26
C ALA A 451 -8.00 18.41 22.49
N TYR A 452 -8.44 19.12 21.45
CA TYR A 452 -8.58 20.57 21.41
C TYR A 452 -9.92 20.94 20.82
N SER A 453 -10.50 22.06 21.27
CA SER A 453 -11.62 22.65 20.51
C SER A 453 -11.14 23.11 19.12
N SER A 454 -12.07 23.30 18.19
CA SER A 454 -11.76 23.85 16.86
C SER A 454 -11.06 25.23 16.92
N GLU A 455 -11.12 25.95 18.03
CA GLU A 455 -10.40 27.19 18.28
C GLU A 455 -9.02 27.01 18.94
N GLY A 456 -8.62 25.76 19.22
CA GLY A 456 -7.31 25.39 19.77
C GLY A 456 -7.22 25.39 21.29
N LYS A 457 -8.34 25.51 22.00
CA LYS A 457 -8.35 25.39 23.46
C LYS A 457 -8.22 23.92 23.86
N SER A 458 -7.22 23.58 24.68
CA SER A 458 -7.04 22.23 25.20
C SER A 458 -8.26 21.76 25.98
N ALA A 459 -8.78 20.59 25.66
CA ALA A 459 -9.88 19.93 26.33
C ALA A 459 -9.35 18.84 27.28
N TRP A 460 -8.59 17.90 26.79
CA TRP A 460 -7.98 16.83 27.58
C TRP A 460 -6.78 16.20 26.86
N ILE A 461 -5.94 15.50 27.63
CA ILE A 461 -4.81 14.71 27.14
C ILE A 461 -4.88 13.35 27.83
N THR A 462 -4.69 12.28 27.07
CA THR A 462 -4.54 10.92 27.63
C THR A 462 -3.07 10.54 27.70
N LYS A 463 -2.77 9.57 28.56
CA LYS A 463 -1.47 8.89 28.57
C LYS A 463 -1.58 7.55 27.86
N PRO A 464 -0.44 6.97 27.42
CA PRO A 464 -0.44 5.60 26.92
C PRO A 464 -1.06 4.65 27.95
N VAL A 465 -1.93 3.77 27.46
CA VAL A 465 -2.56 2.74 28.29
C VAL A 465 -1.52 1.67 28.60
N GLN A 466 -1.25 1.45 29.92
CA GLN A 466 -0.36 0.39 30.39
C GLN A 466 -1.13 -0.92 30.63
N ASP A 467 -0.43 -2.04 30.80
CA ASP A 467 -1.01 -3.41 30.83
C ASP A 467 -2.07 -3.69 31.92
N ASP A 468 -2.31 -2.76 32.85
CA ASP A 468 -3.16 -2.95 34.02
C ASP A 468 -4.68 -2.66 33.79
N LEU A 469 -5.12 -2.31 32.58
CA LEU A 469 -6.55 -2.03 32.31
C LEU A 469 -7.32 -3.32 31.98
N LYS A 470 -8.46 -3.50 32.67
CA LYS A 470 -9.36 -4.66 32.51
C LYS A 470 -9.91 -4.75 31.06
N PRO A 471 -10.03 -5.97 30.49
CA PRO A 471 -10.68 -6.17 29.20
C PRO A 471 -12.20 -5.84 29.27
N LEU A 472 -12.74 -5.41 28.13
CA LEU A 472 -14.16 -4.99 27.93
C LEU A 472 -15.22 -6.06 28.30
N ALA A 473 -14.85 -7.31 28.50
CA ALA A 473 -15.77 -8.45 28.65
C ALA A 473 -16.44 -8.60 30.03
N SER A 474 -16.42 -7.58 30.88
CA SER A 474 -16.99 -7.64 32.24
C SER A 474 -17.90 -6.46 32.63
N GLN A 475 -18.53 -5.81 31.64
CA GLN A 475 -19.60 -4.84 31.92
C GLN A 475 -20.89 -5.21 31.23
#